data_03e7ead502303898bc720a00b6b05f67
#
_entry.id   03e7ead502303898bc720a00b6b05f67
#
_cell.length_a   1.000
_cell.length_b   1.000
_cell.length_c   1.000
_cell.angle_alpha   90.00
_cell.angle_beta   90.00
_cell.angle_gamma   90.00
#
_symmetry.space_group_name_H-M   'P 1'
#
loop_
_entity.id
_entity.type
_entity.pdbx_description
1 polymer ?
#
loop_
_entity_poly.entity_id
_entity_poly.type
_entity_poly.pdbx_seq_one_letter_code
_entity_poly.pdbx_strand_id
1 'polypeptide(L)'
;MSEKMVKANGVEIRTESFGDTQGVPLLLIMGATVPGVYWPERFINKFVERGRFVVRYDNRDTGKTTCVDYTEDPYTLDDMARDAVAVMDAYGIEQAHAAGASMGGMILQTLMLQHESRLKSAAIIMS
;
A
#
# COMPACT_ATOMS: atom_id res chain seq x y z
N MET A 1 -11.22 -4.58 11.45
CA MET A 1 -10.37 -4.88 10.28
C MET A 1 -11.21 -5.53 9.20
N SER A 2 -11.01 -5.13 7.96
CA SER A 2 -11.70 -5.69 6.81
C SER A 2 -10.67 -6.12 5.75
N GLU A 3 -10.84 -7.29 5.18
CA GLU A 3 -9.95 -7.82 4.14
C GLU A 3 -10.63 -7.74 2.77
N LYS A 4 -9.86 -7.41 1.74
CA LYS A 4 -10.38 -7.29 0.39
C LYS A 4 -9.29 -7.66 -0.61
N MET A 5 -9.62 -8.50 -1.58
CA MET A 5 -8.72 -8.79 -2.70
C MET A 5 -8.99 -7.80 -3.83
N VAL A 6 -7.93 -7.19 -4.34
CA VAL A 6 -8.02 -6.18 -5.41
C VAL A 6 -7.35 -6.73 -6.66
N LYS A 7 -8.10 -6.83 -7.75
CA LYS A 7 -7.57 -7.25 -9.05
C LYS A 7 -7.13 -6.03 -9.83
N ALA A 8 -5.86 -5.96 -10.16
CA ALA A 8 -5.32 -4.87 -10.95
C ALA A 8 -3.95 -5.25 -11.54
N ASN A 9 -3.63 -4.69 -12.69
CA ASN A 9 -2.30 -4.83 -13.29
C ASN A 9 -1.83 -6.30 -13.43
N GLY A 10 -2.78 -7.22 -13.64
CA GLY A 10 -2.48 -8.64 -13.82
C GLY A 10 -2.25 -9.44 -12.55
N VAL A 11 -2.47 -8.86 -11.38
CA VAL A 11 -2.29 -9.53 -10.10
C VAL A 11 -3.51 -9.35 -9.21
N GLU A 12 -3.64 -10.22 -8.19
CA GLU A 12 -4.62 -10.07 -7.13
C GLU A 12 -3.87 -9.65 -5.86
N ILE A 13 -4.21 -8.50 -5.34
CA ILE A 13 -3.54 -7.88 -4.19
C ILE A 13 -4.39 -8.06 -2.95
N ARG A 14 -3.81 -8.67 -1.91
CA ARG A 14 -4.48 -8.76 -0.62
C ARG A 14 -4.35 -7.45 0.11
N THR A 15 -5.48 -6.90 0.54
CA THR A 15 -5.53 -5.64 1.28
C THR A 15 -6.30 -5.79 2.57
N GLU A 16 -5.98 -4.98 3.56
CA GLU A 16 -6.71 -4.90 4.82
C GLU A 16 -6.93 -3.43 5.17
N SER A 17 -8.12 -3.11 5.68
CA SER A 17 -8.45 -1.76 6.08
C SER A 17 -8.89 -1.70 7.53
N PHE A 18 -8.66 -0.57 8.17
CA PHE A 18 -8.94 -0.33 9.58
C PHE A 18 -9.53 1.06 9.75
N GLY A 19 -10.54 1.18 10.60
CA GLY A 19 -11.15 2.46 10.91
C GLY A 19 -12.35 2.79 10.03
N ASP A 20 -12.85 4.01 10.20
CA ASP A 20 -14.01 4.50 9.47
C ASP A 20 -13.61 4.92 8.06
N THR A 21 -14.34 4.43 7.06
CA THR A 21 -14.08 4.75 5.65
C THR A 21 -14.16 6.26 5.36
N GLN A 22 -14.82 7.02 6.22
CA GLN A 22 -14.89 8.48 6.11
C GLN A 22 -13.68 9.18 6.73
N GLY A 23 -12.81 8.43 7.40
CA GLY A 23 -11.60 8.99 7.99
C GLY A 23 -10.58 9.41 6.94
N VAL A 24 -9.60 10.20 7.38
CA VAL A 24 -8.51 10.65 6.50
C VAL A 24 -7.63 9.45 6.14
N PRO A 25 -7.46 9.14 4.84
CA PRO A 25 -6.75 7.92 4.44
C PRO A 25 -5.26 7.95 4.74
N LEU A 26 -4.75 6.81 5.23
CA LEU A 26 -3.33 6.54 5.40
C LEU A 26 -3.01 5.20 4.74
N LEU A 27 -2.13 5.21 3.73
CA LEU A 27 -1.68 4.02 3.04
C LEU A 27 -0.31 3.60 3.58
N LEU A 28 -0.18 2.34 3.96
CA LEU A 28 1.07 1.78 4.48
C LEU A 28 1.68 0.82 3.47
N ILE A 29 2.92 1.09 3.05
CA ILE A 29 3.63 0.33 2.03
C ILE A 29 4.84 -0.35 2.67
N MET A 30 4.82 -1.68 2.70
CA MET A 30 5.88 -2.47 3.30
C MET A 30 7.02 -2.73 2.32
N GLY A 31 8.15 -3.20 2.82
CA GLY A 31 9.35 -3.47 2.03
C GLY A 31 9.37 -4.81 1.31
N ALA A 32 10.53 -5.14 0.75
CA ALA A 32 10.72 -6.35 -0.05
C ALA A 32 10.50 -7.60 0.80
N THR A 33 9.83 -8.60 0.23
CA THR A 33 9.60 -9.91 0.82
C THR A 33 8.83 -9.92 2.14
N VAL A 34 8.32 -8.78 2.57
CA VAL A 34 7.63 -8.64 3.86
C VAL A 34 6.16 -8.31 3.61
N PRO A 35 5.23 -9.14 4.10
CA PRO A 35 3.81 -8.88 3.91
C PRO A 35 3.31 -7.71 4.76
N GLY A 36 2.18 -7.15 4.35
CA GLY A 36 1.60 -5.97 5.00
C GLY A 36 1.31 -6.14 6.48
N VAL A 37 1.10 -7.38 6.93
CA VAL A 37 0.83 -7.68 8.34
C VAL A 37 1.97 -7.27 9.28
N TYR A 38 3.16 -7.05 8.74
CA TYR A 38 4.30 -6.56 9.52
C TYR A 38 4.18 -5.09 9.92
N TRP A 39 3.20 -4.36 9.37
CA TRP A 39 2.72 -3.14 10.00
C TRP A 39 1.84 -3.54 11.18
N PRO A 40 2.30 -3.43 12.44
CA PRO A 40 1.57 -3.98 13.59
C PRO A 40 0.21 -3.32 13.78
N GLU A 41 -0.80 -4.11 14.13
CA GLU A 41 -2.13 -3.57 14.41
C GLU A 41 -2.11 -2.54 15.54
N ARG A 42 -1.24 -2.73 16.54
CA ARG A 42 -1.09 -1.78 17.64
C ARG A 42 -0.64 -0.41 17.14
N PHE A 43 0.25 -0.39 16.15
CA PHE A 43 0.69 0.84 15.48
C PHE A 43 -0.47 1.45 14.68
N ILE A 44 -1.16 0.64 13.91
CA ILE A 44 -2.30 1.05 13.08
C ILE A 44 -3.41 1.65 13.95
N ASN A 45 -3.72 1.00 15.07
CA ASN A 45 -4.81 1.45 15.95
C ASN A 45 -4.59 2.85 16.51
N LYS A 46 -3.35 3.27 16.67
CA LYS A 46 -3.06 4.63 17.12
C LYS A 46 -3.52 5.68 16.11
N PHE A 47 -3.45 5.36 14.82
CA PHE A 47 -3.97 6.24 13.77
C PHE A 47 -5.48 6.15 13.68
N VAL A 48 -6.05 4.96 13.83
CA VAL A 48 -7.50 4.78 13.84
C VAL A 48 -8.14 5.60 14.96
N GLU A 49 -7.55 5.59 16.15
CA GLU A 49 -8.00 6.38 17.29
C GLU A 49 -8.02 7.88 16.99
N ARG A 50 -7.22 8.33 16.03
CA ARG A 50 -7.13 9.74 15.63
C ARG A 50 -7.93 10.02 14.35
N GLY A 51 -8.86 9.15 14.02
CA GLY A 51 -9.77 9.36 12.89
C GLY A 51 -9.21 9.02 11.53
N ARG A 52 -8.13 8.22 11.46
CA ARG A 52 -7.57 7.80 10.18
C ARG A 52 -8.26 6.54 9.68
N PHE A 53 -8.39 6.45 8.36
CA PHE A 53 -8.76 5.23 7.68
C PHE A 53 -7.48 4.61 7.12
N VAL A 54 -7.03 3.51 7.71
CA VAL A 54 -5.72 2.93 7.41
C VAL A 54 -5.86 1.72 6.49
N VAL A 55 -5.07 1.69 5.42
CA VAL A 55 -5.00 0.55 4.50
C VAL A 55 -3.56 0.04 4.46
N ARG A 56 -3.39 -1.26 4.65
CA ARG A 56 -2.12 -1.96 4.39
C ARG A 56 -2.38 -3.06 3.37
N TYR A 57 -1.36 -3.47 2.65
CA TYR A 57 -1.50 -4.50 1.64
C TYR A 57 -0.20 -5.27 1.47
N ASP A 58 -0.31 -6.44 0.83
CA ASP A 58 0.84 -7.27 0.50
C ASP A 58 1.33 -6.89 -0.89
N ASN A 59 2.61 -6.51 -1.01
CA ASN A 59 3.23 -6.32 -2.32
C ASN A 59 3.26 -7.62 -3.11
N ARG A 60 3.52 -7.55 -4.41
CA ARG A 60 3.73 -8.73 -5.25
C ARG A 60 4.74 -9.66 -4.59
N ASP A 61 4.51 -10.96 -4.70
CA ASP A 61 5.37 -12.00 -4.13
C ASP A 61 5.47 -12.00 -2.61
N THR A 62 4.51 -11.37 -1.93
CA THR A 62 4.45 -11.40 -0.46
C THR A 62 3.07 -11.83 0.00
N GLY A 63 3.01 -12.39 1.19
CA GLY A 63 1.75 -12.75 1.85
C GLY A 63 0.81 -13.53 0.94
N LYS A 64 -0.42 -13.02 0.78
CA LYS A 64 -1.45 -13.64 -0.04
C LYS A 64 -1.64 -12.98 -1.40
N THR A 65 -0.83 -11.98 -1.73
CA THR A 65 -0.84 -11.39 -3.07
C THR A 65 -0.22 -12.36 -4.06
N THR A 66 -0.62 -12.25 -5.32
CA THR A 66 -0.13 -13.12 -6.40
C THR A 66 1.38 -13.21 -6.42
N CYS A 67 1.89 -14.44 -6.51
CA CYS A 67 3.29 -14.71 -6.79
C CYS A 67 3.50 -14.64 -8.29
N VAL A 68 4.50 -13.89 -8.72
CA VAL A 68 4.81 -13.65 -10.13
C VAL A 68 6.06 -14.44 -10.51
N ASP A 69 6.05 -15.09 -11.67
CA ASP A 69 7.28 -15.64 -12.24
C ASP A 69 8.09 -14.46 -12.80
N TYR A 70 9.01 -13.97 -12.02
CA TYR A 70 9.79 -12.78 -12.37
C TYR A 70 10.61 -12.96 -13.65
N THR A 71 11.01 -14.19 -13.96
CA THR A 71 11.76 -14.50 -15.18
C THR A 71 10.89 -14.32 -16.41
N GLU A 72 9.63 -14.75 -16.33
CA GLU A 72 8.68 -14.68 -17.45
C GLU A 72 7.95 -13.33 -17.49
N ASP A 73 7.72 -12.72 -16.33
CA ASP A 73 6.94 -11.49 -16.20
C ASP A 73 7.61 -10.56 -15.18
N PRO A 74 8.77 -9.98 -15.53
CA PRO A 74 9.44 -9.07 -14.62
C PRO A 74 8.64 -7.79 -14.38
N TYR A 75 8.73 -7.27 -13.17
CA TYR A 75 8.07 -6.01 -12.82
C TYR A 75 9.05 -5.03 -12.19
N THR A 76 8.67 -3.76 -12.20
CA THR A 76 9.50 -2.64 -11.76
C THR A 76 8.86 -1.92 -10.58
N LEU A 77 9.57 -0.95 -10.03
CA LEU A 77 8.99 -0.04 -9.03
C LEU A 77 7.81 0.73 -9.61
N ASP A 78 7.82 1.03 -10.90
CA ASP A 78 6.69 1.69 -11.57
C ASP A 78 5.44 0.81 -11.51
N ASP A 79 5.59 -0.50 -11.73
CA ASP A 79 4.50 -1.45 -11.62
C ASP A 79 3.96 -1.51 -10.20
N MET A 80 4.86 -1.52 -9.22
CA MET A 80 4.48 -1.56 -7.80
C MET A 80 3.82 -0.26 -7.36
N ALA A 81 4.21 0.87 -7.92
CA ALA A 81 3.54 2.14 -7.69
C ALA A 81 2.12 2.13 -8.28
N ARG A 82 1.94 1.57 -9.47
CA ARG A 82 0.60 1.40 -10.05
C ARG A 82 -0.26 0.46 -9.21
N ASP A 83 0.34 -0.55 -8.59
CA ASP A 83 -0.39 -1.42 -7.66
C ASP A 83 -0.91 -0.62 -6.45
N ALA A 84 -0.09 0.26 -5.90
CA ALA A 84 -0.50 1.12 -4.79
C ALA A 84 -1.66 2.04 -5.20
N VAL A 85 -1.61 2.61 -6.39
CA VAL A 85 -2.71 3.44 -6.93
C VAL A 85 -3.97 2.60 -7.08
N ALA A 86 -3.84 1.36 -7.58
CA ALA A 86 -4.99 0.47 -7.74
C ALA A 86 -5.63 0.12 -6.39
N VAL A 87 -4.83 -0.07 -5.35
CA VAL A 87 -5.34 -0.28 -3.99
C VAL A 87 -6.14 0.93 -3.54
N MET A 88 -5.60 2.13 -3.74
CA MET A 88 -6.31 3.37 -3.40
C MET A 88 -7.63 3.48 -4.16
N ASP A 89 -7.61 3.23 -5.46
CA ASP A 89 -8.81 3.29 -6.30
C ASP A 89 -9.88 2.30 -5.83
N ALA A 90 -9.49 1.11 -5.44
CA ALA A 90 -10.42 0.08 -4.96
C ALA A 90 -11.13 0.48 -3.66
N TYR A 91 -10.53 1.38 -2.88
CA TYR A 91 -11.12 1.90 -1.65
C TYR A 91 -11.76 3.29 -1.84
N GLY A 92 -11.80 3.79 -3.09
CA GLY A 92 -12.35 5.10 -3.36
C GLY A 92 -11.52 6.25 -2.79
N ILE A 93 -10.24 6.02 -2.57
CA ILE A 93 -9.32 7.01 -2.00
C ILE A 93 -8.71 7.84 -3.13
N GLU A 94 -9.08 9.11 -3.18
CA GLU A 94 -8.53 10.03 -4.19
C GLU A 94 -7.12 10.47 -3.81
N GLN A 95 -6.92 10.86 -2.55
CA GLN A 95 -5.63 11.27 -2.02
C GLN A 95 -5.41 10.67 -0.63
N ALA A 96 -4.19 10.25 -0.34
CA ALA A 96 -3.83 9.66 0.95
C ALA A 96 -2.52 10.22 1.48
N HIS A 97 -2.40 10.25 2.81
CA HIS A 97 -1.10 10.24 3.44
C HIS A 97 -0.52 8.85 3.24
N ALA A 98 0.76 8.73 3.01
CA ALA A 98 1.38 7.43 2.79
C ALA A 98 2.69 7.32 3.57
N ALA A 99 2.96 6.13 4.10
CA ALA A 99 4.22 5.79 4.73
C ALA A 99 4.77 4.54 4.07
N GLY A 100 6.06 4.56 3.74
CA GLY A 100 6.73 3.43 3.11
C GLY A 100 8.01 3.07 3.84
N ALA A 101 8.21 1.78 4.09
CA ALA A 101 9.38 1.26 4.79
C ALA A 101 10.30 0.51 3.83
N SER A 102 11.59 0.81 3.85
CA SER A 102 12.61 0.17 3.02
C SER A 102 12.23 0.27 1.52
N MET A 103 12.06 -0.85 0.81
CA MET A 103 11.59 -0.83 -0.58
C MET A 103 10.23 -0.12 -0.71
N GLY A 104 9.38 -0.19 0.33
CA GLY A 104 8.14 0.57 0.36
C GLY A 104 8.37 2.07 0.25
N GLY A 105 9.45 2.58 0.81
CA GLY A 105 9.87 3.97 0.65
C GLY A 105 10.28 4.28 -0.78
N MET A 106 10.91 3.33 -1.48
CA MET A 106 11.25 3.49 -2.90
C MET A 106 10.01 3.52 -3.77
N ILE A 107 9.02 2.67 -3.46
CA ILE A 107 7.72 2.69 -4.13
C ILE A 107 7.05 4.05 -3.91
N LEU A 108 7.10 4.55 -2.68
CA LEU A 108 6.52 5.85 -2.33
C LEU A 108 7.21 7.00 -3.07
N GLN A 109 8.52 6.96 -3.22
CA GLN A 109 9.25 7.94 -4.03
C GLN A 109 8.81 7.91 -5.49
N THR A 110 8.56 6.72 -6.03
CA THR A 110 8.03 6.57 -7.39
C THR A 110 6.64 7.19 -7.50
N LEU A 111 5.80 6.98 -6.48
CA LEU A 111 4.48 7.63 -6.40
C LEU A 111 4.61 9.15 -6.38
N MET A 112 5.58 9.68 -5.64
CA MET A 112 5.82 11.11 -5.57
C MET A 112 6.21 11.69 -6.93
N LEU A 113 6.96 10.93 -7.72
CA LEU A 113 7.41 11.39 -9.04
C LEU A 113 6.35 11.24 -10.12
N GLN A 114 5.55 10.20 -10.07
CA GLN A 114 4.63 9.85 -11.16
C GLN A 114 3.15 10.03 -10.83
N HIS A 115 2.79 10.03 -9.54
CA HIS A 115 1.41 10.08 -9.08
C HIS A 115 1.23 11.08 -7.92
N GLU A 116 1.93 12.20 -7.99
CA GLU A 116 1.95 13.21 -6.93
C GLU A 116 0.55 13.64 -6.50
N SER A 117 -0.36 13.78 -7.46
CA SER A 117 -1.73 14.22 -7.19
C SER A 117 -2.52 13.28 -6.26
N ARG A 118 -2.04 12.06 -6.08
CA ARG A 118 -2.68 11.06 -5.23
C ARG A 118 -2.17 11.09 -3.79
N LEU A 119 -1.18 11.91 -3.48
CA LEU A 119 -0.55 11.99 -2.16
C LEU A 119 -0.84 13.30 -1.47
N LYS A 120 -1.22 13.24 -0.18
CA LYS A 120 -1.30 14.39 0.72
C LYS A 120 0.03 14.64 1.41
N SER A 121 0.72 13.57 1.77
CA SER A 121 2.06 13.61 2.36
C SER A 121 2.71 12.25 2.23
N ALA A 122 4.01 12.20 2.47
CA ALA A 122 4.80 10.97 2.37
C ALA A 122 5.78 10.90 3.53
N ALA A 123 5.82 9.73 4.19
CA ALA A 123 6.81 9.42 5.21
C ALA A 123 7.65 8.25 4.73
N ILE A 124 8.94 8.49 4.54
CA ILE A 124 9.88 7.48 4.04
C ILE A 124 10.72 7.00 5.21
N ILE A 125 10.66 5.69 5.48
CA ILE A 125 11.25 5.07 6.67
C ILE A 125 12.30 4.06 6.24
N MET A 126 13.53 4.24 6.70
CA MET A 126 14.63 3.28 6.45
C MET A 126 14.83 2.96 4.96
N SER A 127 14.78 3.98 4.16
CA SER A 127 14.88 3.79 2.71
C SER A 127 15.91 4.73 2.08
#